data_17b3dd51c90a172f0d7c1f3d7167520c
#
_entry.id   17b3dd51c90a172f0d7c1f3d7167520c
#
_cell.length_a   1.000
_cell.length_b   1.000
_cell.length_c   1.000
_cell.angle_alpha   90.00
_cell.angle_beta   90.00
_cell.angle_gamma   90.00
#
_symmetry.space_group_name_H-M   'P 1'
#
loop_
_entity.id
_entity.type
_entity.pdbx_description
1 polymer ?
#
loop_
_entity_poly.entity_id
_entity_poly.type
_entity_poly.pdbx_seq_one_letter_code
_entity_poly.pdbx_strand_id
1 'polypeptide(L)'
;MISLMNHINSDRDNPMFALAFSTLEELCEYMSERHLDILVVDEKVAEQTVCALAGGETAAASETAGGGLPQVKTKDVMEKKFTDGLGLPVKMLILSRSKRDENDYGMIFKYSRVSELISSILGYIDVKEIQSSRNLFRTYGVISPLGRCGKTTLAVSLCMNDDVRGGLYIGMEEYGSYQDDADALSNMIYLAKQRSCEFTDYMSRLTVDLGKYSVAGYLKSYIDAMELDTDDVRWMISQMREWGRYTTVAFDIGQAVLKDLTILTAFDEVLVPVLDDEISSAKVKAFEETLRRAELGKLLCRMRKVSVPATAPGSTQMIRFIENEMSR
;
A
#
# COMPACT_ATOMS: atom_id res chain seq x y z
N MET A 1 -2.82 17.47 -14.27
CA MET A 1 -2.79 16.55 -13.13
C MET A 1 -2.42 15.12 -13.56
N ILE A 2 -3.18 14.45 -14.43
CA ILE A 2 -2.88 13.07 -14.88
C ILE A 2 -1.46 12.93 -15.45
N SER A 3 -0.96 13.88 -16.24
CA SER A 3 0.41 13.85 -16.76
C SER A 3 1.49 13.94 -15.66
N LEU A 4 1.26 14.75 -14.62
CA LEU A 4 2.15 14.85 -13.46
C LEU A 4 2.13 13.53 -12.66
N MET A 5 0.95 12.98 -12.41
CA MET A 5 0.78 11.69 -11.75
C MET A 5 1.53 10.57 -12.49
N ASN A 6 1.31 10.46 -13.81
CA ASN A 6 1.98 9.45 -14.62
C ASN A 6 3.52 9.61 -14.59
N HIS A 7 4.01 10.83 -14.61
CA HIS A 7 5.44 11.09 -14.52
C HIS A 7 6.01 10.72 -13.15
N ILE A 8 5.33 11.08 -12.05
CA ILE A 8 5.72 10.69 -10.69
C ILE A 8 5.76 9.17 -10.56
N ASN A 9 4.73 8.48 -11.06
CA ASN A 9 4.61 7.02 -10.92
C ASN A 9 5.55 6.23 -11.85
N SER A 10 6.04 6.85 -12.94
CA SER A 10 6.99 6.23 -13.87
C SER A 10 8.46 6.45 -13.50
N ASP A 11 8.75 7.42 -12.64
CA ASP A 11 10.10 7.72 -12.18
C ASP A 11 10.46 6.85 -10.96
N ARG A 12 11.40 5.93 -11.16
CA ARG A 12 11.82 4.93 -10.14
C ARG A 12 12.59 5.53 -8.98
N ASP A 13 13.30 6.60 -9.23
CA ASP A 13 14.07 7.31 -8.20
C ASP A 13 13.17 8.23 -7.36
N ASN A 14 11.90 8.40 -7.78
CA ASN A 14 10.94 9.23 -7.07
C ASN A 14 10.34 8.48 -5.88
N PRO A 15 10.51 9.00 -4.65
CA PRO A 15 9.96 8.36 -3.46
C PRO A 15 8.43 8.49 -3.32
N MET A 16 7.77 9.23 -4.22
CA MET A 16 6.34 9.49 -4.17
C MET A 16 5.56 8.51 -5.04
N PHE A 17 4.32 8.25 -4.62
CA PHE A 17 3.29 7.62 -5.44
C PHE A 17 2.10 8.59 -5.52
N ALA A 18 1.59 8.85 -6.72
CA ALA A 18 0.53 9.81 -6.95
C ALA A 18 -0.76 9.14 -7.43
N LEU A 19 -1.88 9.54 -6.84
CA LEU A 19 -3.23 9.21 -7.27
C LEU A 19 -3.93 10.47 -7.77
N ALA A 20 -4.86 10.31 -8.71
CA ALA A 20 -5.70 11.39 -9.19
C ALA A 20 -7.16 11.06 -8.93
N PHE A 21 -7.86 11.98 -8.31
CA PHE A 21 -9.30 11.90 -8.03
C PHE A 21 -10.04 12.86 -8.95
N SER A 22 -11.16 12.43 -9.50
CA SER A 22 -11.98 13.24 -10.40
C SER A 22 -13.04 14.03 -9.64
N THR A 23 -13.47 13.53 -8.50
CA THR A 23 -14.50 14.14 -7.66
C THR A 23 -14.03 14.26 -6.21
N LEU A 24 -14.70 15.12 -5.44
CA LEU A 24 -14.45 15.28 -4.02
C LEU A 24 -14.94 14.05 -3.24
N GLU A 25 -16.01 13.43 -3.71
CA GLU A 25 -16.58 12.22 -3.11
C GLU A 25 -15.57 11.06 -3.16
N GLU A 26 -14.95 10.81 -4.31
CA GLU A 26 -13.89 9.80 -4.46
C GLU A 26 -12.71 10.06 -3.52
N LEU A 27 -12.30 11.32 -3.37
CA LEU A 27 -11.23 11.70 -2.44
C LEU A 27 -11.65 11.45 -0.99
N CYS A 28 -12.86 11.85 -0.59
CA CYS A 28 -13.36 11.64 0.76
C CYS A 28 -13.50 10.15 1.09
N GLU A 29 -14.00 9.34 0.15
CA GLU A 29 -14.08 7.90 0.30
C GLU A 29 -12.69 7.29 0.50
N TYR A 30 -11.72 7.66 -0.35
CA TYR A 30 -10.34 7.21 -0.20
C TYR A 30 -9.74 7.58 1.17
N MET A 31 -9.93 8.84 1.60
CA MET A 31 -9.38 9.33 2.88
C MET A 31 -10.08 8.74 4.11
N SER A 32 -11.32 8.27 3.98
CA SER A 32 -12.01 7.56 5.07
C SER A 32 -11.41 6.18 5.36
N GLU A 33 -10.71 5.60 4.38
CA GLU A 33 -10.15 4.26 4.45
C GLU A 33 -8.62 4.24 4.47
N ARG A 34 -7.96 5.31 4.02
CA ARG A 34 -6.51 5.36 3.81
C ARG A 34 -5.89 6.71 4.16
N HIS A 35 -4.64 6.64 4.58
CA HIS A 35 -3.83 7.84 4.83
C HIS A 35 -3.39 8.51 3.53
N LEU A 36 -3.42 9.83 3.51
CA LEU A 36 -2.89 10.67 2.45
C LEU A 36 -1.84 11.61 3.02
N ASP A 37 -0.58 11.50 2.56
CA ASP A 37 0.52 12.32 3.07
C ASP A 37 0.39 13.78 2.61
N ILE A 38 -0.03 13.98 1.35
CA ILE A 38 -0.20 15.32 0.77
C ILE A 38 -1.29 15.36 -0.28
N LEU A 39 -2.11 16.38 -0.27
CA LEU A 39 -3.13 16.67 -1.26
C LEU A 39 -2.68 17.83 -2.16
N VAL A 40 -2.56 17.57 -3.48
CA VAL A 40 -2.22 18.61 -4.47
C VAL A 40 -3.47 19.01 -5.23
N VAL A 41 -3.89 20.26 -5.10
CA VAL A 41 -5.16 20.77 -5.65
C VAL A 41 -4.92 21.93 -6.62
N ASP A 42 -5.65 21.97 -7.73
CA ASP A 42 -5.68 23.15 -8.62
C ASP A 42 -6.38 24.33 -7.92
N GLU A 43 -5.84 25.54 -8.04
CA GLU A 43 -6.36 26.76 -7.39
C GLU A 43 -7.87 26.97 -7.63
N LYS A 44 -8.37 26.71 -8.85
CA LYS A 44 -9.81 26.83 -9.14
C LYS A 44 -10.66 25.80 -8.40
N VAL A 45 -10.17 24.58 -8.32
CA VAL A 45 -10.87 23.50 -7.59
C VAL A 45 -10.87 23.81 -6.10
N ALA A 46 -9.75 24.33 -5.57
CA ALA A 46 -9.65 24.76 -4.19
C ALA A 46 -10.71 25.83 -3.84
N GLU A 47 -10.83 26.86 -4.69
CA GLU A 47 -11.83 27.93 -4.52
C GLU A 47 -13.26 27.40 -4.58
N GLN A 48 -13.58 26.55 -5.56
CA GLN A 48 -14.90 25.94 -5.71
C GLN A 48 -15.29 25.07 -4.52
N THR A 49 -14.33 24.28 -4.02
CA THR A 49 -14.55 23.39 -2.86
C THR A 49 -14.80 24.21 -1.59
N VAL A 50 -14.05 25.29 -1.37
CA VAL A 50 -14.28 26.18 -0.22
C VAL A 50 -15.67 26.82 -0.28
N CYS A 51 -16.10 27.27 -1.46
CA CYS A 51 -17.45 27.82 -1.67
C CYS A 51 -18.54 26.77 -1.38
N ALA A 52 -18.38 25.55 -1.88
CA ALA A 52 -19.34 24.46 -1.66
C ALA A 52 -19.45 24.04 -0.16
N LEU A 53 -18.31 23.97 0.53
CA LEU A 53 -18.24 23.63 1.96
C LEU A 53 -18.69 24.77 2.88
N ALA A 54 -18.70 26.05 2.40
CA ALA A 54 -19.15 27.19 3.17
C ALA A 54 -20.69 27.37 3.23
N GLY A 55 -21.44 26.44 2.59
CA GLY A 55 -22.92 26.42 2.68
C GLY A 55 -23.53 27.73 2.17
N GLY A 56 -23.37 28.06 0.88
CA GLY A 56 -24.29 28.96 0.16
C GLY A 56 -24.49 30.41 0.63
N GLU A 57 -23.91 30.88 1.71
CA GLU A 57 -24.29 32.18 2.32
C GLU A 57 -23.37 33.35 1.99
N THR A 58 -22.38 33.22 1.12
CA THR A 58 -21.45 34.35 0.80
C THR A 58 -21.24 34.60 -0.70
N ALA A 59 -22.14 34.19 -1.56
CA ALA A 59 -22.04 34.49 -3.02
C ALA A 59 -22.65 35.84 -3.43
N ALA A 60 -23.13 36.67 -2.52
CA ALA A 60 -23.87 37.91 -2.87
C ALA A 60 -23.25 39.23 -2.37
N ALA A 61 -22.00 39.23 -1.90
CA ALA A 61 -21.41 40.51 -1.44
C ALA A 61 -19.93 40.58 -1.79
N SER A 62 -19.60 41.00 -3.03
CA SER A 62 -18.47 41.87 -3.34
C SER A 62 -18.14 41.92 -4.84
N GLU A 63 -19.05 42.55 -5.63
CA GLU A 63 -18.67 43.05 -6.95
C GLU A 63 -18.13 44.49 -6.90
N THR A 64 -17.73 44.99 -5.76
CA THR A 64 -17.14 46.35 -5.68
C THR A 64 -16.01 46.37 -4.66
N ALA A 65 -14.82 46.05 -5.08
CA ALA A 65 -13.53 46.63 -4.70
C ALA A 65 -12.40 45.66 -5.14
N GLY A 66 -11.46 46.16 -5.94
CA GLY A 66 -10.28 45.43 -6.42
C GLY A 66 -9.26 45.16 -5.28
N GLY A 67 -9.57 44.21 -4.46
CA GLY A 67 -8.70 43.66 -3.40
C GLY A 67 -8.86 42.16 -3.34
N GLY A 68 -7.89 41.43 -3.93
CA GLY A 68 -7.86 39.98 -3.85
C GLY A 68 -7.93 39.52 -2.40
N LEU A 69 -8.81 38.59 -2.10
CA LEU A 69 -8.83 37.88 -0.80
C LEU A 69 -7.43 37.35 -0.48
N PRO A 70 -6.91 37.50 0.72
CA PRO A 70 -5.61 36.98 1.08
C PRO A 70 -5.65 35.44 0.98
N GLN A 71 -4.91 34.89 0.04
CA GLN A 71 -4.92 33.46 -0.34
C GLN A 71 -4.41 32.52 0.74
N VAL A 72 -3.64 33.01 1.72
CA VAL A 72 -3.28 32.30 2.95
C VAL A 72 -4.53 31.76 3.67
N LYS A 73 -5.65 32.51 3.61
CA LYS A 73 -6.92 32.07 4.20
C LYS A 73 -7.59 30.88 3.51
N THR A 74 -7.39 30.72 2.19
CA THR A 74 -8.05 29.64 1.44
C THR A 74 -7.45 28.28 1.78
N LYS A 75 -6.11 28.19 1.83
CA LYS A 75 -5.40 26.97 2.20
C LYS A 75 -5.71 26.55 3.63
N ASP A 76 -5.53 27.47 4.59
CA ASP A 76 -5.75 27.19 6.01
C ASP A 76 -7.22 26.80 6.29
N VAL A 77 -8.17 27.41 5.60
CA VAL A 77 -9.59 27.08 5.69
C VAL A 77 -9.88 25.70 5.11
N MET A 78 -9.24 25.32 4.00
CA MET A 78 -9.41 23.99 3.41
C MET A 78 -8.78 22.91 4.29
N GLU A 79 -7.52 23.08 4.69
CA GLU A 79 -6.84 22.15 5.61
C GLU A 79 -7.65 21.95 6.90
N LYS A 80 -8.16 23.04 7.49
CA LYS A 80 -9.00 22.98 8.68
C LYS A 80 -10.31 22.23 8.42
N LYS A 81 -10.99 22.48 7.29
CA LYS A 81 -12.26 21.82 6.97
C LYS A 81 -12.08 20.32 6.67
N PHE A 82 -11.00 19.94 5.98
CA PHE A 82 -10.66 18.53 5.78
C PHE A 82 -10.31 17.87 7.12
N THR A 83 -9.54 18.53 7.98
CA THR A 83 -9.21 18.04 9.31
C THR A 83 -10.46 17.90 10.19
N ASP A 84 -11.33 18.91 10.20
CA ASP A 84 -12.55 18.91 11.02
C ASP A 84 -13.62 17.92 10.47
N GLY A 85 -13.67 17.72 9.14
CA GLY A 85 -14.64 16.84 8.49
C GLY A 85 -14.26 15.37 8.49
N LEU A 86 -12.97 15.05 8.39
CA LEU A 86 -12.45 13.68 8.29
C LEU A 86 -11.64 13.25 9.51
N GLY A 87 -11.39 14.17 10.46
CA GLY A 87 -10.61 13.87 11.68
C GLY A 87 -9.12 13.62 11.45
N LEU A 88 -8.61 13.84 10.23
CA LEU A 88 -7.23 13.58 9.84
C LEU A 88 -6.54 14.86 9.35
N PRO A 89 -5.32 15.17 9.84
CA PRO A 89 -4.54 16.29 9.33
C PRO A 89 -4.01 15.98 7.93
N VAL A 90 -4.39 16.79 6.93
CA VAL A 90 -3.93 16.65 5.55
C VAL A 90 -3.04 17.84 5.20
N LYS A 91 -1.80 17.58 4.79
CA LYS A 91 -0.95 18.61 4.20
C LYS A 91 -1.44 18.94 2.80
N MET A 92 -1.61 20.22 2.47
CA MET A 92 -2.17 20.65 1.18
C MET A 92 -1.21 21.54 0.41
N LEU A 93 -1.08 21.28 -0.89
CA LEU A 93 -0.40 22.13 -1.86
C LEU A 93 -1.37 22.63 -2.92
N ILE A 94 -1.32 23.91 -3.25
CA ILE A 94 -2.18 24.51 -4.26
C ILE A 94 -1.35 24.82 -5.50
N LEU A 95 -1.80 24.32 -6.67
CA LEU A 95 -1.22 24.65 -7.96
C LEU A 95 -1.82 25.98 -8.46
N SER A 96 -1.05 27.07 -8.32
CA SER A 96 -1.45 28.42 -8.75
C SER A 96 -1.13 28.67 -10.22
N ARG A 97 -1.95 29.52 -10.86
CA ARG A 97 -1.74 29.99 -12.24
C ARG A 97 -0.85 31.22 -12.34
N SER A 98 -0.70 31.96 -11.29
CA SER A 98 0.17 33.14 -11.21
C SER A 98 1.50 32.79 -10.59
N LYS A 99 2.59 33.23 -11.21
CA LYS A 99 3.92 33.17 -10.63
C LYS A 99 3.97 34.23 -9.52
N ARG A 100 4.01 33.80 -8.26
CA ARG A 100 4.06 34.69 -7.09
C ARG A 100 5.41 34.58 -6.38
N ASP A 101 5.67 35.51 -5.47
CA ASP A 101 6.91 35.56 -4.72
C ASP A 101 7.13 34.28 -3.90
N GLU A 102 8.39 33.86 -3.82
CA GLU A 102 8.86 32.59 -3.26
C GLU A 102 8.55 32.35 -1.76
N ASN A 103 7.80 33.29 -1.13
CA ASN A 103 7.46 33.23 0.29
C ASN A 103 6.08 32.67 0.61
N ASP A 104 5.29 32.24 -0.38
CA ASP A 104 3.97 31.65 -0.14
C ASP A 104 4.10 30.14 0.08
N TYR A 105 4.35 29.75 1.33
CA TYR A 105 4.42 28.36 1.74
C TYR A 105 3.14 27.61 1.35
N GLY A 106 3.29 26.59 0.48
CA GLY A 106 2.20 25.71 0.07
C GLY A 106 1.51 26.08 -1.24
N MET A 107 2.06 27.02 -2.03
CA MET A 107 1.62 27.29 -3.40
C MET A 107 2.74 27.04 -4.39
N ILE A 108 2.44 26.32 -5.48
CA ILE A 108 3.40 25.98 -6.53
C ILE A 108 2.86 26.49 -7.86
N PHE A 109 3.73 27.07 -8.68
CA PHE A 109 3.33 27.55 -10.00
C PHE A 109 3.02 26.36 -10.94
N LYS A 110 1.78 26.25 -11.39
CA LYS A 110 1.25 25.12 -12.16
C LYS A 110 1.99 24.85 -13.48
N TYR A 111 2.56 25.87 -14.09
CA TYR A 111 3.24 25.79 -15.39
C TYR A 111 4.77 25.68 -15.27
N SER A 112 5.29 25.38 -14.08
CA SER A 112 6.68 25.01 -13.88
C SER A 112 7.01 23.70 -14.61
N ARG A 113 8.29 23.44 -14.81
CA ARG A 113 8.75 22.14 -15.31
C ARG A 113 8.36 21.04 -14.34
N VAL A 114 8.09 19.85 -14.86
CA VAL A 114 7.67 18.71 -14.03
C VAL A 114 8.70 18.40 -12.94
N SER A 115 9.99 18.48 -13.25
CA SER A 115 11.08 18.32 -12.26
C SER A 115 11.03 19.35 -11.13
N GLU A 116 10.70 20.62 -11.46
CA GLU A 116 10.54 21.69 -10.46
C GLU A 116 9.32 21.47 -9.57
N LEU A 117 8.20 21.02 -10.17
CA LEU A 117 6.99 20.66 -9.44
C LEU A 117 7.28 19.51 -8.44
N ILE A 118 7.95 18.46 -8.90
CA ILE A 118 8.34 17.33 -8.06
C ILE A 118 9.27 17.77 -6.93
N SER A 119 10.31 18.56 -7.24
CA SER A 119 11.23 19.08 -6.22
C SER A 119 10.51 19.94 -5.18
N SER A 120 9.54 20.75 -5.60
CA SER A 120 8.74 21.59 -4.69
C SER A 120 7.83 20.73 -3.79
N ILE A 121 7.20 19.69 -4.36
CA ILE A 121 6.38 18.75 -3.58
C ILE A 121 7.25 18.01 -2.56
N LEU A 122 8.40 17.49 -2.99
CA LEU A 122 9.37 16.81 -2.10
C LEU A 122 9.90 17.73 -1.00
N GLY A 123 10.17 18.99 -1.32
CA GLY A 123 10.60 19.99 -0.32
C GLY A 123 9.52 20.32 0.71
N TYR A 124 8.25 20.10 0.38
CA TYR A 124 7.14 20.31 1.29
C TYR A 124 6.86 19.08 2.18
N ILE A 125 7.23 17.91 1.71
CA ILE A 125 7.16 16.67 2.48
C ILE A 125 8.47 16.55 3.26
N ASP A 126 8.38 16.32 4.57
CA ASP A 126 9.59 16.02 5.35
C ASP A 126 10.18 14.69 4.86
N VAL A 127 11.37 14.74 4.25
CA VAL A 127 12.07 13.55 3.74
C VAL A 127 12.28 12.51 4.83
N LYS A 128 12.35 12.92 6.10
CA LYS A 128 12.40 12.00 7.24
C LYS A 128 11.10 11.21 7.42
N GLU A 129 9.93 11.80 7.13
CA GLU A 129 8.65 11.08 7.17
C GLU A 129 8.58 10.00 6.07
N ILE A 130 9.08 10.30 4.85
CA ILE A 130 9.16 9.32 3.76
C ILE A 130 10.13 8.19 4.11
N GLN A 131 11.29 8.52 4.68
CA GLN A 131 12.27 7.51 5.11
C GLN A 131 11.73 6.67 6.28
N SER A 132 10.96 7.25 7.21
CA SER A 132 10.32 6.49 8.29
C SER A 132 9.28 5.52 7.74
N SER A 133 8.51 5.91 6.71
CA SER A 133 7.54 5.03 6.05
C SER A 133 8.21 3.85 5.33
N ARG A 134 9.37 4.06 4.70
CA ARG A 134 10.18 2.97 4.13
C ARG A 134 10.72 2.01 5.21
N ASN A 135 11.02 2.53 6.39
CA ASN A 135 11.42 1.72 7.55
C ASN A 135 10.26 0.90 8.15
N LEU A 136 9.01 1.25 7.81
CA LEU A 136 7.81 0.52 8.23
C LEU A 136 7.45 -0.63 7.29
N PHE A 137 8.09 -0.74 6.10
CA PHE A 137 7.81 -1.80 5.14
C PHE A 137 8.08 -3.18 5.76
N ARG A 138 7.04 -4.02 5.77
CA ARG A 138 7.05 -5.36 6.32
C ARG A 138 6.53 -6.38 5.32
N THR A 139 7.19 -7.54 5.27
CA THR A 139 6.79 -8.66 4.44
C THR A 139 6.47 -9.87 5.30
N TYR A 140 5.31 -10.47 5.03
CA TYR A 140 4.83 -11.65 5.72
C TYR A 140 4.73 -12.82 4.76
N GLY A 141 5.38 -13.93 5.08
CA GLY A 141 5.13 -15.21 4.45
C GLY A 141 4.12 -16.01 5.31
N VAL A 142 2.92 -16.21 4.82
CA VAL A 142 1.89 -17.00 5.51
C VAL A 142 1.85 -18.39 4.91
N ILE A 143 2.32 -19.38 5.64
CA ILE A 143 2.41 -20.78 5.19
C ILE A 143 1.95 -21.73 6.30
N SER A 144 1.33 -22.85 5.95
CA SER A 144 0.99 -23.88 6.91
C SER A 144 0.96 -25.26 6.23
N PRO A 145 1.41 -26.32 6.93
CA PRO A 145 1.22 -27.70 6.45
C PRO A 145 -0.22 -28.16 6.56
N LEU A 146 -1.13 -27.29 7.02
CA LEU A 146 -2.54 -27.58 7.25
C LEU A 146 -3.40 -26.91 6.19
N GLY A 147 -4.45 -27.59 5.75
CA GLY A 147 -5.54 -27.00 4.99
C GLY A 147 -6.56 -26.37 5.94
N ARG A 148 -7.27 -25.30 5.44
CA ARG A 148 -8.38 -24.66 6.16
C ARG A 148 -8.05 -24.13 7.56
N CYS A 149 -6.81 -23.82 7.83
CA CYS A 149 -6.33 -23.26 9.10
C CYS A 149 -6.36 -21.72 9.14
N GLY A 150 -6.91 -21.06 8.12
CA GLY A 150 -7.06 -19.60 8.07
C GLY A 150 -5.87 -18.86 7.45
N LYS A 151 -5.03 -19.50 6.61
CA LYS A 151 -3.91 -18.83 5.91
C LYS A 151 -4.35 -17.56 5.17
N THR A 152 -5.23 -17.73 4.20
CA THR A 152 -5.76 -16.62 3.38
C THR A 152 -6.44 -15.55 4.23
N THR A 153 -7.25 -15.98 5.22
CA THR A 153 -7.89 -15.06 6.15
C THR A 153 -6.86 -14.21 6.91
N LEU A 154 -5.79 -14.82 7.39
CA LEU A 154 -4.71 -14.12 8.07
C LEU A 154 -3.97 -13.16 7.14
N ALA A 155 -3.55 -13.63 5.96
CA ALA A 155 -2.80 -12.82 4.99
C ALA A 155 -3.60 -11.57 4.54
N VAL A 156 -4.87 -11.75 4.20
CA VAL A 156 -5.77 -10.64 3.86
C VAL A 156 -5.95 -9.69 5.05
N SER A 157 -6.12 -10.22 6.27
CA SER A 157 -6.34 -9.38 7.45
C SER A 157 -5.11 -8.56 7.82
N LEU A 158 -3.90 -9.08 7.62
CA LEU A 158 -2.66 -8.31 7.78
C LEU A 158 -2.64 -7.10 6.84
N CYS A 159 -3.03 -7.32 5.58
CA CYS A 159 -3.10 -6.23 4.59
C CYS A 159 -4.19 -5.21 4.92
N MET A 160 -5.34 -5.67 5.43
CA MET A 160 -6.47 -4.79 5.82
C MET A 160 -6.20 -3.98 7.09
N ASN A 161 -5.25 -4.41 7.92
CA ASN A 161 -4.89 -3.74 9.18
C ASN A 161 -3.75 -2.73 9.00
N ASP A 162 -3.32 -2.46 7.77
CA ASP A 162 -2.32 -1.44 7.48
C ASP A 162 -3.00 -0.09 7.27
N ASP A 163 -2.95 0.75 8.31
CA ASP A 163 -3.55 2.08 8.30
C ASP A 163 -2.65 3.15 7.66
N VAL A 164 -1.40 2.81 7.31
CA VAL A 164 -0.43 3.80 6.81
C VAL A 164 -0.55 4.01 5.31
N ARG A 165 -0.36 2.95 4.52
CA ARG A 165 -0.43 3.01 3.04
C ARG A 165 -1.27 1.89 2.45
N GLY A 166 -1.91 1.09 3.30
CA GLY A 166 -2.60 -0.11 2.93
C GLY A 166 -1.66 -1.28 2.64
N GLY A 167 -2.22 -2.48 2.61
CA GLY A 167 -1.49 -3.71 2.38
C GLY A 167 -1.68 -4.29 0.99
N LEU A 168 -0.67 -5.01 0.51
CA LEU A 168 -0.71 -5.78 -0.72
C LEU A 168 -0.77 -7.28 -0.42
N TYR A 169 -1.85 -7.92 -0.85
CA TYR A 169 -1.99 -9.36 -0.80
C TYR A 169 -1.47 -9.99 -2.10
N ILE A 170 -0.66 -11.03 -1.97
CA ILE A 170 -0.11 -11.83 -3.08
C ILE A 170 -0.50 -13.29 -2.87
N GLY A 171 -1.41 -13.81 -3.71
CA GLY A 171 -1.92 -15.16 -3.61
C GLY A 171 -1.02 -16.16 -4.34
N MET A 172 -0.13 -16.83 -3.63
CA MET A 172 0.72 -17.91 -4.13
C MET A 172 0.16 -19.29 -3.72
N GLU A 173 -1.10 -19.53 -4.03
CA GLU A 173 -1.75 -20.82 -3.78
C GLU A 173 -1.91 -21.61 -5.08
N GLU A 174 -2.06 -22.92 -4.97
CA GLU A 174 -2.26 -23.84 -6.11
C GLU A 174 -3.51 -23.49 -6.89
N TYR A 175 -4.54 -23.01 -6.20
CA TYR A 175 -5.84 -22.67 -6.78
C TYR A 175 -6.32 -21.33 -6.21
N GLY A 176 -6.25 -20.26 -7.01
CA GLY A 176 -6.73 -18.95 -6.63
C GLY A 176 -8.24 -18.80 -6.80
N SER A 177 -8.86 -17.95 -5.98
CA SER A 177 -10.30 -17.72 -5.99
C SER A 177 -10.76 -16.55 -6.87
N TYR A 178 -9.83 -15.74 -7.40
CA TYR A 178 -10.14 -14.61 -8.27
C TYR A 178 -9.71 -14.88 -9.70
N GLN A 179 -10.63 -14.75 -10.66
CA GLN A 179 -10.45 -15.28 -12.03
C GLN A 179 -10.22 -14.21 -13.10
N ASP A 180 -10.18 -12.91 -12.77
CA ASP A 180 -10.29 -11.87 -13.82
C ASP A 180 -9.00 -11.58 -14.61
N ASP A 181 -7.82 -11.97 -14.15
CA ASP A 181 -6.59 -11.88 -14.98
C ASP A 181 -5.59 -12.99 -14.60
N ALA A 182 -5.84 -14.19 -15.14
CA ALA A 182 -5.11 -15.40 -14.77
C ALA A 182 -3.60 -15.36 -15.08
N ASP A 183 -3.13 -14.45 -15.94
CA ASP A 183 -1.71 -14.36 -16.32
C ASP A 183 -0.92 -13.37 -15.48
N ALA A 184 -1.58 -12.65 -14.62
CA ALA A 184 -1.03 -11.49 -13.97
C ALA A 184 0.16 -11.80 -13.04
N LEU A 185 0.01 -12.73 -12.12
CA LEU A 185 1.08 -13.09 -11.18
C LEU A 185 2.17 -13.92 -11.88
N SER A 186 1.82 -14.76 -12.88
CA SER A 186 2.77 -15.50 -13.67
C SER A 186 3.71 -14.58 -14.47
N ASN A 187 3.17 -13.52 -15.07
CA ASN A 187 3.97 -12.49 -15.74
C ASN A 187 4.85 -11.72 -14.77
N MET A 188 4.37 -11.42 -13.56
CA MET A 188 5.18 -10.79 -12.51
C MET A 188 6.38 -11.68 -12.14
N ILE A 189 6.17 -12.99 -12.00
CA ILE A 189 7.24 -13.97 -11.76
C ILE A 189 8.24 -13.97 -12.90
N TYR A 190 7.76 -13.98 -14.15
CA TYR A 190 8.63 -13.91 -15.32
C TYR A 190 9.50 -12.64 -15.31
N LEU A 191 8.91 -11.47 -15.05
CA LEU A 191 9.66 -10.21 -14.95
C LEU A 191 10.67 -10.23 -13.80
N ALA A 192 10.33 -10.84 -12.67
CA ALA A 192 11.24 -11.02 -11.55
C ALA A 192 12.45 -11.88 -11.92
N LYS A 193 12.24 -13.00 -12.61
CA LYS A 193 13.32 -13.87 -13.09
C LYS A 193 14.26 -13.15 -14.07
N GLN A 194 13.71 -12.26 -14.90
CA GLN A 194 14.51 -11.44 -15.83
C GLN A 194 15.15 -10.23 -15.18
N ARG A 195 14.89 -9.96 -13.87
CA ARG A 195 15.31 -8.70 -13.20
C ARG A 195 14.88 -7.47 -14.02
N SER A 196 13.69 -7.56 -14.63
CA SER A 196 13.21 -6.55 -15.56
C SER A 196 12.96 -5.22 -14.88
N CYS A 197 13.39 -4.19 -15.54
CA CYS A 197 13.09 -2.82 -15.13
C CYS A 197 11.60 -2.47 -15.23
N GLU A 198 10.79 -3.25 -15.91
CA GLU A 198 9.34 -3.05 -16.06
C GLU A 198 8.52 -3.62 -14.88
N PHE A 199 9.17 -4.26 -13.90
CA PHE A 199 8.49 -4.98 -12.82
C PHE A 199 7.54 -4.07 -12.02
N THR A 200 7.98 -2.91 -11.58
CA THR A 200 7.15 -1.97 -10.80
C THR A 200 6.03 -1.35 -11.61
N ASP A 201 6.28 -1.03 -12.89
CA ASP A 201 5.25 -0.52 -13.81
C ASP A 201 4.19 -1.60 -14.08
N TYR A 202 4.62 -2.85 -14.21
CA TYR A 202 3.71 -3.97 -14.36
C TYR A 202 2.89 -4.18 -13.08
N MET A 203 3.52 -4.17 -11.91
CA MET A 203 2.85 -4.24 -10.61
C MET A 203 1.78 -3.15 -10.44
N SER A 204 2.07 -1.92 -10.88
CA SER A 204 1.12 -0.81 -10.74
C SER A 204 -0.16 -1.02 -11.55
N ARG A 205 -0.06 -1.70 -12.70
CA ARG A 205 -1.21 -2.03 -13.58
C ARG A 205 -1.96 -3.27 -13.13
N LEU A 206 -1.23 -4.23 -12.58
CA LEU A 206 -1.75 -5.51 -12.15
C LEU A 206 -2.56 -5.41 -10.85
N THR A 207 -2.15 -4.51 -9.96
CA THR A 207 -2.71 -4.44 -8.63
C THR A 207 -4.12 -3.87 -8.65
N VAL A 208 -5.08 -4.67 -8.18
CA VAL A 208 -6.48 -4.27 -8.01
C VAL A 208 -6.68 -3.76 -6.59
N ASP A 209 -7.19 -2.55 -6.48
CA ASP A 209 -7.55 -1.94 -5.21
C ASP A 209 -8.97 -2.38 -4.79
N LEU A 210 -9.08 -2.98 -3.61
CA LEU A 210 -10.34 -3.42 -3.02
C LEU A 210 -10.79 -2.52 -1.84
N GLY A 211 -10.30 -1.27 -1.80
CA GLY A 211 -10.58 -0.30 -0.76
C GLY A 211 -9.64 -0.46 0.44
N LYS A 212 -9.80 -1.45 1.27
CA LYS A 212 -8.98 -1.65 2.48
C LYS A 212 -7.63 -2.31 2.23
N TYR A 213 -7.46 -2.99 1.13
CA TYR A 213 -6.22 -3.65 0.72
C TYR A 213 -6.20 -3.80 -0.80
N SER A 214 -5.02 -4.10 -1.34
CA SER A 214 -4.86 -4.35 -2.76
C SER A 214 -4.45 -5.80 -3.01
N VAL A 215 -4.78 -6.32 -4.19
CA VAL A 215 -4.46 -7.69 -4.61
C VAL A 215 -3.59 -7.64 -5.86
N ALA A 216 -2.47 -8.37 -5.86
CA ALA A 216 -1.58 -8.49 -7.03
C ALA A 216 -1.98 -9.61 -8.00
N GLY A 217 -3.18 -10.15 -7.86
CA GLY A 217 -3.66 -11.26 -8.69
C GLY A 217 -3.28 -12.64 -8.14
N TYR A 218 -3.52 -13.65 -8.97
CA TYR A 218 -3.32 -15.06 -8.64
C TYR A 218 -2.45 -15.74 -9.69
N LEU A 219 -1.91 -16.89 -9.31
CA LEU A 219 -1.16 -17.73 -10.24
C LEU A 219 -2.10 -18.36 -11.26
N LYS A 220 -1.74 -18.31 -12.54
CA LYS A 220 -2.37 -19.13 -13.59
C LYS A 220 -2.04 -20.60 -13.38
N SER A 221 -0.80 -20.85 -12.99
CA SER A 221 -0.29 -22.17 -12.67
C SER A 221 0.64 -22.07 -11.47
N TYR A 222 0.43 -22.94 -10.48
CA TYR A 222 1.35 -23.03 -9.36
C TYR A 222 2.79 -23.42 -9.78
N ILE A 223 2.93 -24.05 -10.96
CA ILE A 223 4.23 -24.41 -11.56
C ILE A 223 5.09 -23.16 -11.75
N ASP A 224 4.50 -22.03 -12.14
CA ASP A 224 5.23 -20.78 -12.34
C ASP A 224 5.87 -20.31 -11.03
N ALA A 225 5.17 -20.44 -9.90
CA ALA A 225 5.74 -20.11 -8.59
C ALA A 225 6.85 -21.09 -8.13
N MET A 226 6.80 -22.36 -8.58
CA MET A 226 7.86 -23.33 -8.32
C MET A 226 9.19 -22.99 -9.02
N GLU A 227 9.16 -22.11 -10.03
CA GLU A 227 10.39 -21.63 -10.67
C GLU A 227 11.14 -20.59 -9.85
N LEU A 228 10.47 -19.93 -8.88
CA LEU A 228 11.10 -18.95 -8.01
C LEU A 228 12.14 -19.60 -7.10
N ASP A 229 13.26 -18.91 -6.95
CA ASP A 229 14.24 -19.17 -5.90
C ASP A 229 14.23 -18.05 -4.84
N THR A 230 15.07 -18.20 -3.82
CA THR A 230 15.16 -17.23 -2.72
C THR A 230 15.62 -15.85 -3.19
N ASP A 231 16.51 -15.80 -4.18
CA ASP A 231 17.05 -14.53 -4.69
C ASP A 231 16.02 -13.81 -5.57
N ASP A 232 15.17 -14.56 -6.27
CA ASP A 232 14.03 -13.99 -7.01
C ASP A 232 13.05 -13.30 -6.05
N VAL A 233 12.66 -13.98 -4.98
CA VAL A 233 11.73 -13.43 -3.98
C VAL A 233 12.35 -12.24 -3.25
N ARG A 234 13.62 -12.29 -2.87
CA ARG A 234 14.33 -11.16 -2.26
C ARG A 234 14.36 -9.94 -3.18
N TRP A 235 14.62 -10.18 -4.46
CA TRP A 235 14.62 -9.12 -5.45
C TRP A 235 13.22 -8.51 -5.62
N MET A 236 12.17 -9.32 -5.75
CA MET A 236 10.78 -8.84 -5.79
C MET A 236 10.45 -7.97 -4.57
N ILE A 237 10.78 -8.44 -3.38
CA ILE A 237 10.58 -7.70 -2.12
C ILE A 237 11.35 -6.37 -2.14
N SER A 238 12.60 -6.35 -2.65
CA SER A 238 13.38 -5.11 -2.75
C SER A 238 12.72 -4.11 -3.69
N GLN A 239 12.21 -4.57 -4.85
CA GLN A 239 11.52 -3.71 -5.81
C GLN A 239 10.20 -3.15 -5.22
N MET A 240 9.44 -3.96 -4.48
CA MET A 240 8.22 -3.50 -3.79
C MET A 240 8.53 -2.48 -2.69
N ARG A 241 9.63 -2.68 -1.96
CA ARG A 241 10.13 -1.73 -0.94
C ARG A 241 10.55 -0.40 -1.56
N GLU A 242 11.28 -0.44 -2.66
CA GLU A 242 11.72 0.74 -3.41
C GLU A 242 10.53 1.48 -4.02
N TRP A 243 9.54 0.75 -4.54
CA TRP A 243 8.30 1.31 -5.06
C TRP A 243 7.53 2.11 -3.99
N GLY A 244 7.56 1.62 -2.73
CA GLY A 244 7.04 2.37 -1.58
C GLY A 244 5.53 2.61 -1.56
N ARG A 245 4.77 1.92 -2.41
CA ARG A 245 3.30 2.07 -2.48
C ARG A 245 2.61 1.46 -1.27
N TYR A 246 3.14 0.37 -0.75
CA TYR A 246 2.58 -0.39 0.37
C TYR A 246 3.58 -0.44 1.51
N THR A 247 3.09 -0.49 2.75
CA THR A 247 3.91 -0.73 3.93
C THR A 247 3.81 -2.17 4.42
N THR A 248 2.74 -2.87 4.08
CA THR A 248 2.57 -4.30 4.37
C THR A 248 2.40 -5.11 3.08
N VAL A 249 3.17 -6.18 2.93
CA VAL A 249 2.99 -7.15 1.84
C VAL A 249 2.87 -8.54 2.44
N ALA A 250 1.75 -9.21 2.21
CA ALA A 250 1.49 -10.56 2.68
C ALA A 250 1.42 -11.56 1.52
N PHE A 251 2.29 -12.57 1.56
CA PHE A 251 2.31 -13.68 0.62
C PHE A 251 1.55 -14.86 1.25
N ASP A 252 0.42 -15.22 0.66
CA ASP A 252 -0.35 -16.41 1.02
C ASP A 252 0.20 -17.61 0.25
N ILE A 253 0.94 -18.47 0.94
CA ILE A 253 1.75 -19.51 0.31
C ILE A 253 1.07 -20.87 0.43
N GLY A 254 0.79 -21.49 -0.72
CA GLY A 254 0.27 -22.84 -0.82
C GLY A 254 1.27 -23.90 -0.31
N GLN A 255 0.76 -25.06 0.06
CA GLN A 255 1.59 -26.11 0.67
C GLN A 255 2.64 -26.70 -0.29
N ALA A 256 2.32 -26.77 -1.58
CA ALA A 256 3.16 -27.40 -2.58
C ALA A 256 3.75 -26.41 -3.61
N VAL A 257 3.58 -25.11 -3.37
CA VAL A 257 4.00 -24.08 -4.32
C VAL A 257 5.50 -23.77 -4.24
N LEU A 258 6.12 -23.97 -3.10
CA LEU A 258 7.54 -23.68 -2.94
C LEU A 258 8.39 -24.89 -3.37
N LYS A 259 9.26 -24.67 -4.34
CA LYS A 259 10.30 -25.65 -4.72
C LYS A 259 11.33 -25.82 -3.62
N ASP A 260 11.67 -24.73 -2.92
CA ASP A 260 12.67 -24.69 -1.89
C ASP A 260 12.17 -23.86 -0.68
N LEU A 261 12.22 -24.48 0.50
CA LEU A 261 11.82 -23.81 1.73
C LEU A 261 12.76 -22.65 2.16
N THR A 262 13.95 -22.54 1.56
CA THR A 262 14.85 -21.40 1.79
C THR A 262 14.21 -20.06 1.39
N ILE A 263 13.24 -20.07 0.49
CA ILE A 263 12.42 -18.91 0.09
C ILE A 263 11.80 -18.22 1.32
N LEU A 264 11.41 -19.00 2.33
CA LEU A 264 10.85 -18.45 3.57
C LEU A 264 11.82 -17.52 4.33
N THR A 265 13.12 -17.60 4.04
CA THR A 265 14.11 -16.69 4.64
C THR A 265 14.08 -15.28 4.04
N ALA A 266 13.39 -15.09 2.93
CA ALA A 266 13.27 -13.79 2.27
C ALA A 266 12.31 -12.83 2.99
N PHE A 267 11.36 -13.37 3.76
CA PHE A 267 10.36 -12.58 4.48
C PHE A 267 10.88 -12.04 5.81
N ASP A 268 10.39 -10.87 6.21
CA ASP A 268 10.69 -10.28 7.52
C ASP A 268 10.11 -11.16 8.64
N GLU A 269 8.91 -11.71 8.44
CA GLU A 269 8.24 -12.61 9.36
C GLU A 269 7.53 -13.76 8.63
N VAL A 270 7.57 -14.95 9.22
CA VAL A 270 6.85 -16.12 8.70
C VAL A 270 5.80 -16.55 9.72
N LEU A 271 4.54 -16.51 9.33
CA LEU A 271 3.39 -16.89 10.15
C LEU A 271 2.88 -18.27 9.74
N VAL A 272 2.69 -19.12 10.74
CA VAL A 272 2.22 -20.49 10.54
C VAL A 272 0.89 -20.68 11.25
N PRO A 273 -0.24 -20.52 10.54
CA PRO A 273 -1.53 -20.88 11.09
C PRO A 273 -1.61 -22.33 11.53
N VAL A 274 -2.07 -22.56 12.75
CA VAL A 274 -2.20 -23.87 13.37
C VAL A 274 -3.61 -24.13 13.86
N LEU A 275 -3.96 -25.42 14.01
CA LEU A 275 -5.21 -25.87 14.63
C LEU A 275 -4.88 -26.64 15.90
N ASP A 276 -5.79 -26.59 16.87
CA ASP A 276 -5.62 -27.23 18.18
C ASP A 276 -6.23 -28.65 18.19
N ASP A 277 -5.63 -29.52 17.35
CA ASP A 277 -5.93 -30.95 17.36
C ASP A 277 -4.65 -31.79 17.18
N GLU A 278 -4.71 -33.06 17.53
CA GLU A 278 -3.57 -33.94 17.56
C GLU A 278 -2.95 -34.19 16.18
N ILE A 279 -3.80 -34.37 15.15
CA ILE A 279 -3.35 -34.62 13.77
C ILE A 279 -2.66 -33.36 13.21
N SER A 280 -3.23 -32.20 13.43
CA SER A 280 -2.65 -30.91 13.02
C SER A 280 -1.30 -30.68 13.72
N SER A 281 -1.22 -30.93 15.00
CA SER A 281 0.02 -30.85 15.78
C SER A 281 1.11 -31.78 15.24
N ALA A 282 0.76 -33.00 14.86
CA ALA A 282 1.70 -33.93 14.24
C ALA A 282 2.24 -33.43 12.89
N LYS A 283 1.36 -32.85 12.03
CA LYS A 283 1.77 -32.28 10.74
C LYS A 283 2.69 -31.06 10.92
N VAL A 284 2.39 -30.18 11.88
CA VAL A 284 3.25 -29.04 12.19
C VAL A 284 4.62 -29.48 12.64
N LYS A 285 4.70 -30.49 13.52
CA LYS A 285 5.98 -31.10 13.96
C LYS A 285 6.77 -31.70 12.78
N ALA A 286 6.09 -32.39 11.85
CA ALA A 286 6.72 -32.93 10.65
C ALA A 286 7.27 -31.83 9.74
N PHE A 287 6.55 -30.73 9.61
CA PHE A 287 7.00 -29.54 8.87
C PHE A 287 8.25 -28.91 9.53
N GLU A 288 8.24 -28.71 10.84
CA GLU A 288 9.41 -28.20 11.57
C GLU A 288 10.63 -29.15 11.43
N GLU A 289 10.41 -30.46 11.44
CA GLU A 289 11.48 -31.43 11.23
C GLU A 289 12.05 -31.36 9.80
N THR A 290 11.20 -31.12 8.81
CA THR A 290 11.65 -30.90 7.43
C THR A 290 12.54 -29.65 7.34
N LEU A 291 12.17 -28.56 8.00
CA LEU A 291 13.00 -27.35 8.08
C LEU A 291 14.36 -27.62 8.78
N ARG A 292 14.38 -28.40 9.84
CA ARG A 292 15.63 -28.78 10.51
C ARG A 292 16.55 -29.59 9.60
N ARG A 293 16.00 -30.54 8.85
CA ARG A 293 16.77 -31.36 7.87
C ARG A 293 17.29 -30.52 6.70
N ALA A 294 16.56 -29.47 6.32
CA ALA A 294 17.01 -28.50 5.32
C ALA A 294 18.00 -27.45 5.88
N GLU A 295 18.52 -27.65 7.10
CA GLU A 295 19.45 -26.71 7.78
C GLU A 295 18.86 -25.31 8.04
N LEU A 296 17.52 -25.17 8.00
CA LEU A 296 16.80 -23.92 8.23
C LEU A 296 16.40 -23.71 9.71
N GLY A 297 17.18 -24.25 10.64
CA GLY A 297 16.91 -24.12 12.08
C GLY A 297 16.81 -22.69 12.58
N LYS A 298 17.56 -21.74 11.99
CA LYS A 298 17.45 -20.30 12.29
C LYS A 298 16.10 -19.71 11.89
N LEU A 299 15.48 -20.22 10.84
CA LEU A 299 14.16 -19.80 10.39
C LEU A 299 13.09 -20.16 11.42
N LEU A 300 13.19 -21.35 12.05
CA LEU A 300 12.26 -21.78 13.09
C LEU A 300 12.17 -20.80 14.27
N CYS A 301 13.27 -20.11 14.61
CA CYS A 301 13.27 -19.09 15.67
C CYS A 301 12.52 -17.80 15.25
N ARG A 302 12.34 -17.58 13.94
CA ARG A 302 11.64 -16.42 13.37
C ARG A 302 10.22 -16.75 12.96
N MET A 303 9.88 -18.05 12.87
CA MET A 303 8.52 -18.49 12.54
C MET A 303 7.63 -18.39 13.76
N ARG A 304 6.44 -17.86 13.55
CA ARG A 304 5.45 -17.72 14.60
C ARG A 304 4.21 -18.57 14.29
N LYS A 305 3.90 -19.48 15.19
CA LYS A 305 2.66 -20.25 15.12
C LYS A 305 1.51 -19.43 15.67
N VAL A 306 0.42 -19.33 14.90
CA VAL A 306 -0.73 -18.50 15.24
C VAL A 306 -2.02 -19.30 15.13
N SER A 307 -2.88 -19.23 16.14
CA SER A 307 -4.22 -19.84 16.12
C SER A 307 -5.22 -18.81 15.62
N VAL A 308 -5.50 -18.86 14.30
CA VAL A 308 -6.34 -17.87 13.63
C VAL A 308 -7.81 -18.06 14.03
N PRO A 309 -8.51 -17.02 14.52
CA PRO A 309 -9.92 -17.14 14.86
C PRO A 309 -10.77 -17.42 13.62
N ALA A 310 -11.80 -18.25 13.78
CA ALA A 310 -12.74 -18.63 12.71
C ALA A 310 -13.72 -17.47 12.44
N THR A 311 -13.24 -16.40 11.84
CA THR A 311 -14.02 -15.20 11.54
C THR A 311 -13.60 -14.62 10.18
N ALA A 312 -14.43 -13.72 9.63
CA ALA A 312 -14.13 -13.08 8.36
C ALA A 312 -12.93 -12.11 8.44
N PRO A 313 -12.15 -11.93 7.37
CA PRO A 313 -11.15 -10.87 7.27
C PRO A 313 -11.77 -9.50 7.59
N GLY A 314 -11.02 -8.62 8.27
CA GLY A 314 -11.47 -7.27 8.61
C GLY A 314 -12.58 -7.17 9.67
N SER A 315 -13.02 -8.30 10.26
CA SER A 315 -13.95 -8.26 11.40
C SER A 315 -13.26 -7.66 12.64
N THR A 316 -14.04 -7.06 13.54
CA THR A 316 -13.50 -6.48 14.80
C THR A 316 -12.71 -7.50 15.61
N GLN A 317 -13.13 -8.78 15.60
CA GLN A 317 -12.40 -9.85 16.27
C GLN A 317 -11.05 -10.12 15.61
N MET A 318 -10.99 -10.11 14.27
CA MET A 318 -9.76 -10.32 13.52
C MET A 318 -8.79 -9.14 13.67
N ILE A 319 -9.29 -7.91 13.63
CA ILE A 319 -8.48 -6.69 13.86
C ILE A 319 -7.81 -6.78 15.23
N ARG A 320 -8.57 -7.02 16.29
CA ARG A 320 -8.01 -7.19 17.65
C ARG A 320 -7.01 -8.33 17.75
N PHE A 321 -7.24 -9.42 17.03
CA PHE A 321 -6.31 -10.54 16.99
C PHE A 321 -4.99 -10.12 16.35
N ILE A 322 -5.03 -9.44 15.18
CA ILE A 322 -3.83 -8.94 14.49
C ILE A 322 -3.07 -7.94 15.37
N GLU A 323 -3.74 -6.98 15.97
CA GLU A 323 -3.12 -6.00 16.88
C GLU A 323 -2.39 -6.69 18.04
N ASN A 324 -3.03 -7.66 18.67
CA ASN A 324 -2.43 -8.41 19.78
C ASN A 324 -1.24 -9.30 19.34
N GLU A 325 -1.34 -9.94 18.17
CA GLU A 325 -0.26 -10.78 17.65
C GLU A 325 0.91 -9.93 17.13
N MET A 326 0.66 -8.80 16.49
CA MET A 326 1.72 -7.92 15.95
C MET A 326 2.43 -7.09 17.04
N SER A 327 1.82 -6.91 18.21
CA SER A 327 2.42 -6.20 19.35
C SER A 327 3.40 -7.08 20.18
N ARG A 328 3.49 -8.37 19.90
CA ARG A 328 4.39 -9.34 20.52
C ARG A 328 5.67 -9.52 19.73
#